data_e172d25bd87d1c3916efc8754fd357fa
#
_entry.id   e172d25bd87d1c3916efc8754fd357fa
#
_cell.length_a   1.000
_cell.length_b   1.000
_cell.length_c   1.000
_cell.angle_alpha   90.00
_cell.angle_beta   90.00
_cell.angle_gamma   90.00
#
_symmetry.space_group_name_H-M   'P 1'
#
loop_
_entity.id
_entity.type
_entity.pdbx_description
1 polymer ?
#
loop_
_entity_poly.entity_id
_entity_poly.type
_entity_poly.pdbx_seq_one_letter_code
_entity_poly.pdbx_strand_id
1 'polypeptide(L)' 'MASSTFDDEAVFEVVLNHEEQYSIWPADREVPAGWKKAGKQGKKAECLAYISEVWTDMRPLSLRGK' A
#
# COMPACT_ATOMS: atom_id res chain seq x y z
N MET A 1 -21.08 -15.03 1.42
CA MET A 1 -20.71 -14.23 2.41
C MET A 1 -19.41 -14.55 3.07
N ALA A 2 -19.12 -15.74 3.21
CA ALA A 2 -17.89 -16.09 3.86
C ALA A 2 -16.68 -15.56 3.15
N SER A 3 -16.69 -15.52 1.86
CA SER A 3 -15.51 -15.09 1.14
C SER A 3 -15.22 -13.62 1.36
N SER A 4 -16.24 -12.82 1.50
CA SER A 4 -15.97 -11.41 1.75
C SER A 4 -15.47 -11.18 3.14
N THR A 5 -15.87 -12.05 4.07
CA THR A 5 -15.37 -11.96 5.42
C THR A 5 -13.86 -12.10 5.45
N PHE A 6 -13.35 -12.96 4.61
CA PHE A 6 -11.93 -13.18 4.52
C PHE A 6 -11.17 -11.87 4.24
N ASP A 7 -11.65 -11.10 3.27
CA ASP A 7 -11.01 -9.84 2.95
C ASP A 7 -11.22 -8.81 4.04
N ASP A 8 -12.39 -8.83 4.66
CA ASP A 8 -12.69 -7.84 5.67
C ASP A 8 -11.83 -7.97 6.90
N GLU A 9 -11.38 -9.19 7.19
CA GLU A 9 -10.60 -9.41 8.40
C GLU A 9 -9.12 -9.36 8.18
N ALA A 10 -8.69 -9.35 6.93
CA ALA A 10 -7.27 -9.31 6.65
C ALA A 10 -6.72 -7.92 6.94
N VAL A 11 -5.53 -7.89 7.49
CA VAL A 11 -4.83 -6.65 7.75
C VAL A 11 -3.76 -6.49 6.70
N PHE A 12 -3.73 -5.31 6.09
CA PHE A 12 -2.75 -4.99 5.08
C PHE A 12 -1.94 -3.79 5.52
N GLU A 13 -0.84 -3.59 4.89
CA GLU A 13 -0.04 -2.40 5.13
C GLU A 13 0.34 -1.77 3.81
N VAL A 14 0.53 -0.48 3.84
CA VAL A 14 0.93 0.27 2.66
C VAL A 14 2.44 0.20 2.55
N VAL A 15 2.92 -0.12 1.37
CA VAL A 15 4.35 -0.18 1.10
C VAL A 15 4.64 0.71 -0.09
N LEU A 16 5.90 1.12 -0.21
CA LEU A 16 6.32 1.94 -1.35
C LEU A 16 7.75 1.56 -1.70
N ASN A 17 8.10 1.83 -2.95
CA ASN A 17 9.44 1.54 -3.42
C ASN A 17 10.23 2.84 -3.59
N HIS A 18 11.43 2.74 -4.13
CA HIS A 18 12.31 3.89 -4.28
C HIS A 18 11.78 4.90 -5.30
N GLU A 19 10.83 4.49 -6.13
CA GLU A 19 10.19 5.41 -7.06
C GLU A 19 8.95 6.04 -6.46
N GLU A 20 8.68 5.75 -5.18
CA GLU A 20 7.51 6.24 -4.47
C GLU A 20 6.23 5.76 -5.11
N GLN A 21 6.26 4.57 -5.63
CA GLN A 21 5.06 3.89 -6.08
C GLN A 21 4.49 3.09 -4.91
N TYR A 22 3.21 3.22 -4.68
CA TYR A 22 2.56 2.65 -3.51
C TYR A 22 1.82 1.37 -3.87
N SER A 23 1.73 0.49 -2.89
CA SER A 23 0.98 -0.74 -3.04
C SER A 23 0.53 -1.19 -1.66
N ILE A 24 -0.28 -2.24 -1.61
CA ILE A 24 -0.66 -2.83 -0.34
C ILE A 24 -0.08 -4.23 -0.28
N TRP A 25 0.17 -4.66 0.96
CA TRP A 25 0.83 -5.94 1.20
C TRP A 25 0.25 -6.56 2.45
N PRO A 26 0.07 -7.87 2.50
CA PRO A 26 -0.42 -8.49 3.75
C PRO A 26 0.50 -8.15 4.92
N ALA A 27 -0.09 -7.72 6.00
CA ALA A 27 0.71 -7.25 7.13
C ALA A 27 1.49 -8.37 7.81
N ASP A 28 1.05 -9.61 7.62
CA ASP A 28 1.72 -10.75 8.24
C ASP A 28 2.82 -11.33 7.36
N ARG A 29 3.17 -10.65 6.29
CA ARG A 29 4.23 -11.10 5.41
C ARG A 29 5.35 -10.10 5.38
N GLU A 30 6.55 -10.59 5.07
CA GLU A 30 7.69 -9.71 4.91
C GLU A 30 7.55 -8.88 3.66
N VAL A 31 7.95 -7.64 3.75
CA VAL A 31 7.94 -6.75 2.61
C VAL A 31 9.02 -7.19 1.63
N PRO A 32 8.69 -7.28 0.34
CA PRO A 32 9.69 -7.75 -0.62
C PRO A 32 10.84 -6.78 -0.77
N ALA A 33 11.94 -7.28 -1.30
CA ALA A 33 13.12 -6.46 -1.51
C ALA A 33 12.78 -5.28 -2.41
N GLY A 34 13.31 -4.12 -2.06
CA GLY A 34 13.04 -2.91 -2.83
C GLY A 34 11.81 -2.15 -2.37
N TRP A 35 11.06 -2.68 -1.42
CA TRP A 35 9.87 -2.03 -0.87
C TRP A 35 10.06 -1.81 0.61
N LYS A 36 9.36 -0.85 1.14
CA LYS A 36 9.40 -0.57 2.57
C LYS A 36 8.03 -0.14 3.03
N LYS A 37 7.82 -0.22 4.32
CA LYS A 37 6.54 0.12 4.92
C LYS A 37 6.36 1.63 4.93
N ALA A 38 5.17 2.07 4.57
CA ALA A 38 4.86 3.50 4.54
C ALA A 38 4.35 4.01 5.88
N GLY A 39 4.02 3.11 6.80
CA GLY A 39 3.55 3.53 8.10
C GLY A 39 2.04 3.48 8.28
N LYS A 40 1.33 2.97 7.30
CA LYS A 40 -0.13 2.81 7.38
C LYS A 40 -0.48 1.35 7.32
N GLN A 41 -1.33 0.92 8.23
CA GLN A 41 -1.72 -0.46 8.33
C GLN A 41 -3.20 -0.51 8.70
N GLY A 42 -3.91 -1.48 8.19
CA GLY A 42 -5.31 -1.63 8.49
C GLY A 42 -5.98 -2.47 7.42
N LYS A 43 -7.28 -2.32 7.29
CA LYS A 43 -8.01 -3.08 6.30
C LYS A 43 -7.69 -2.55 4.91
N LYS A 44 -8.01 -3.38 3.91
CA LYS A 44 -7.71 -3.05 2.53
C LYS A 44 -8.25 -1.68 2.14
N ALA A 45 -9.50 -1.42 2.51
CA ALA A 45 -10.12 -0.16 2.14
C ALA A 45 -9.39 1.02 2.77
N GLU A 46 -8.92 0.85 4.00
CA GLU A 46 -8.18 1.92 4.66
C GLU A 46 -6.86 2.19 3.99
N CYS A 47 -6.18 1.12 3.60
CA CYS A 47 -4.90 1.27 2.93
C CYS A 47 -5.06 1.95 1.58
N LEU A 48 -6.09 1.58 0.84
CA LEU A 48 -6.34 2.17 -0.47
C LEU A 48 -6.71 3.65 -0.34
N ALA A 49 -7.48 3.99 0.69
CA ALA A 49 -7.83 5.38 0.92
C ALA A 49 -6.59 6.20 1.25
N TYR A 50 -5.70 5.64 2.06
CA TYR A 50 -4.47 6.31 2.39
C TYR A 50 -3.63 6.58 1.14
N ILE A 51 -3.50 5.56 0.29
CA ILE A 51 -2.73 5.72 -0.95
C ILE A 51 -3.34 6.81 -1.82
N SER A 52 -4.66 6.83 -1.88
CA SER A 52 -5.35 7.83 -2.67
C SER A 52 -5.06 9.25 -2.20
N GLU A 53 -4.83 9.40 -0.90
CA GLU A 53 -4.53 10.72 -0.35
C GLU A 53 -3.09 11.14 -0.56
N VAL A 54 -2.16 10.20 -0.48
CA VAL A 54 -0.75 10.55 -0.49
C VAL A 54 -0.12 10.41 -1.88
N TRP A 55 -0.68 9.58 -2.71
CA TRP A 55 -0.11 9.32 -4.03
C TRP A 55 -0.91 10.11 -5.06
N THR A 56 -0.67 11.40 -5.07
CA THR A 56 -1.43 12.29 -5.93
C THR A 56 -0.86 12.34 -7.35
N ASP A 57 0.41 11.99 -7.50
CA ASP A 57 1.04 11.93 -8.81
C ASP A 57 1.46 10.49 -9.06
N MET A 58 0.77 9.82 -9.95
CA MET A 58 0.97 8.39 -10.17
C MET A 58 2.22 8.05 -10.94
N ARG A 59 2.93 9.04 -11.42
CA ARG A 59 4.16 8.77 -12.14
C ARG A 59 5.26 8.38 -11.16
N PRO A 60 6.20 7.53 -11.58
CA PRO A 60 7.34 7.22 -10.72
C PRO A 60 8.12 8.45 -10.35
N LEU A 61 8.84 8.37 -9.25
CA LEU A 61 9.59 9.50 -8.75
C LEU A 61 10.58 10.03 -9.78
N SER A 62 11.21 9.16 -10.53
CA SER A 62 12.18 9.57 -11.50
C SER A 62 11.58 10.41 -12.64
N LEU A 63 10.27 10.27 -12.84
CA LEU A 63 9.57 11.06 -13.86
C LEU A 63 8.92 12.30 -13.30
N ARG A 64 8.85 12.41 -11.99
CA ARG A 64 8.36 13.60 -11.31
C ARG A 64 9.55 14.47 -10.97
N GLY A 65 9.30 15.52 -10.33
CA GLY A 65 10.39 16.27 -9.78
C GLY A 65 11.03 17.27 -10.71
N LYS A 66 10.34 17.61 -11.72
CA LYS A 66 10.84 18.66 -12.62
C LYS A 66 10.15 19.94 -12.37
#